data_91bd82e1fc57044143c5d9ad727f1e11
#
_entry.id   91bd82e1fc57044143c5d9ad727f1e11
#
_cell.length_a   1.000
_cell.length_b   1.000
_cell.length_c   1.000
_cell.angle_alpha   90.00
_cell.angle_beta   90.00
_cell.angle_gamma   90.00
#
_symmetry.space_group_name_H-M   'P 1'
#
loop_
_entity.id
_entity.type
_entity.pdbx_description
1 polymer ?
#
loop_
_entity_poly.entity_id
_entity_poly.type
_entity_poly.pdbx_seq_one_letter_code
_entity_poly.pdbx_strand_id
1 'polypeptide(L)'
;MIITQTPLRISFFGGGTDLREFYSQEEGCVLSAGIDKCIFAVVKQRFDAKIRVGYTRTEMVDRVEEVQHELVREALRLTGVERQIEINTMGDIPSEGSGLGSSSTVTVGLLNALYTYLGEPQTLEALAQRACEIEIERLGKPIGKQDQYIAAYGGMRFIRFLPDDSVVVEKVDLPNGEQRRLNQQLVLFFTNITRRSETVLAEQKANIAGRMEVLRAMREMAYQGRALLECGDFDAFGHLLHEGWELKKQMASKVSNGVIDELYARARQAGALGGKITGAGGGGFLLLYCPREKQYKLREALSPLPELGFHLEPDGSKVIFNYRR
;
A
#
# COMPACT_ATOMS: atom_id res chain seq x y z
N MET A 1 -17.17 -17.44 12.94
CA MET A 1 -16.88 -16.07 12.48
C MET A 1 -15.38 -15.84 12.55
N ILE A 2 -14.81 -15.32 11.49
CA ILE A 2 -13.38 -14.96 11.38
C ILE A 2 -13.29 -13.45 11.17
N ILE A 3 -12.34 -12.81 11.84
CA ILE A 3 -12.00 -11.40 11.59
C ILE A 3 -10.49 -11.30 11.38
N THR A 4 -10.10 -10.70 10.28
CA THR A 4 -8.71 -10.34 10.00
C THR A 4 -8.50 -8.84 10.08
N GLN A 5 -7.31 -8.44 10.52
CA GLN A 5 -6.78 -7.10 10.50
C GLN A 5 -5.58 -7.07 9.57
N THR A 6 -5.58 -6.17 8.60
CA THR A 6 -4.51 -6.06 7.60
C THR A 6 -4.09 -4.60 7.47
N PRO A 7 -2.81 -4.26 7.64
CA PRO A 7 -2.34 -2.88 7.64
C PRO A 7 -2.35 -2.27 6.25
N LEU A 8 -2.65 -0.99 6.17
CA LEU A 8 -2.30 -0.14 5.05
C LEU A 8 -0.79 0.12 5.03
N ARG A 9 -0.29 0.77 3.97
CA ARG A 9 1.16 0.97 3.80
C ARG A 9 1.53 2.36 3.31
N ILE A 10 2.73 2.76 3.66
CA ILE A 10 3.48 3.82 2.99
C ILE A 10 4.64 3.21 2.21
N SER A 11 4.87 3.69 0.98
CA SER A 11 5.98 3.27 0.13
C SER A 11 6.95 4.43 -0.03
N PHE A 12 8.18 4.26 0.44
CA PHE A 12 9.20 5.31 0.45
C PHE A 12 9.88 5.42 -0.91
N PHE A 13 10.51 4.34 -1.36
CA PHE A 13 11.35 4.32 -2.57
C PHE A 13 11.05 3.11 -3.45
N GLY A 14 11.50 3.17 -4.71
CA GLY A 14 11.50 2.07 -5.65
C GLY A 14 10.19 1.81 -6.37
N GLY A 15 9.08 2.47 -5.98
CA GLY A 15 7.77 2.22 -6.60
C GLY A 15 7.76 2.45 -8.10
N GLY A 16 7.28 1.45 -8.83
CA GLY A 16 7.35 1.34 -10.30
C GLY A 16 8.31 0.25 -10.77
N THR A 17 9.35 -0.08 -9.98
CA THR A 17 10.25 -1.19 -10.29
C THR A 17 9.65 -2.54 -9.92
N ASP A 18 8.53 -2.54 -9.20
CA ASP A 18 7.67 -3.67 -8.87
C ASP A 18 6.68 -4.05 -9.99
N LEU A 19 6.68 -3.31 -11.11
CA LEU A 19 5.91 -3.62 -12.31
C LEU A 19 6.66 -4.67 -13.17
N ARG A 20 5.92 -5.64 -13.72
CA ARG A 20 6.50 -6.76 -14.48
C ARG A 20 7.35 -6.29 -15.66
N GLU A 21 6.95 -5.21 -16.30
CA GLU A 21 7.65 -4.61 -17.42
C GLU A 21 9.08 -4.13 -17.07
N PHE A 22 9.35 -3.88 -15.79
CA PHE A 22 10.69 -3.57 -15.28
C PHE A 22 11.37 -4.83 -14.74
N TYR A 23 10.77 -5.48 -13.71
CA TYR A 23 11.49 -6.56 -13.00
C TYR A 23 11.73 -7.81 -13.84
N SER A 24 11.00 -8.03 -14.93
CA SER A 24 11.30 -9.14 -15.86
C SER A 24 12.60 -8.94 -16.67
N GLN A 25 13.11 -7.73 -16.72
CA GLN A 25 14.36 -7.41 -17.44
C GLN A 25 15.54 -7.32 -16.48
N GLU A 26 15.34 -6.75 -15.31
CA GLU A 26 16.34 -6.56 -14.26
C GLU A 26 15.65 -6.47 -12.90
N GLU A 27 16.34 -6.87 -11.82
CA GLU A 27 15.79 -6.82 -10.48
C GLU A 27 15.15 -5.46 -10.15
N GLY A 28 13.91 -5.49 -9.66
CA GLY A 28 13.23 -4.35 -9.05
C GLY A 28 13.28 -4.45 -7.54
N CYS A 29 13.14 -3.33 -6.83
CA CYS A 29 12.97 -3.35 -5.37
C CYS A 29 12.20 -2.14 -4.86
N VAL A 30 11.56 -2.31 -3.71
CA VAL A 30 10.87 -1.23 -3.00
C VAL A 30 11.22 -1.25 -1.52
N LEU A 31 11.23 -0.06 -0.91
CA LEU A 31 11.28 0.13 0.54
C LEU A 31 9.94 0.65 1.00
N SER A 32 9.23 -0.15 1.82
CA SER A 32 7.86 0.13 2.26
C SER A 32 7.67 -0.22 3.73
N ALA A 33 6.65 0.38 4.35
CA ALA A 33 6.28 0.07 5.72
C ALA A 33 4.76 -0.06 5.88
N GLY A 34 4.34 -1.02 6.70
CA GLY A 34 2.97 -1.09 7.22
C GLY A 34 2.70 0.06 8.19
N ILE A 35 1.46 0.52 8.26
CA ILE A 35 0.99 1.54 9.22
C ILE A 35 -0.23 1.03 10.00
N ASP A 36 -0.46 1.59 11.19
CA ASP A 36 -1.55 1.25 12.12
C ASP A 36 -2.95 1.68 11.66
N LYS A 37 -3.11 1.95 10.37
CA LYS A 37 -4.40 2.10 9.72
C LYS A 37 -4.69 0.84 8.92
N CYS A 38 -5.82 0.23 9.22
CA CYS A 38 -6.09 -1.14 8.80
C CYS A 38 -7.38 -1.26 7.98
N ILE A 39 -7.44 -2.34 7.24
CA ILE A 39 -8.68 -2.92 6.71
C ILE A 39 -9.00 -4.15 7.54
N PHE A 40 -10.25 -4.28 7.94
CA PHE A 40 -10.80 -5.44 8.62
C PHE A 40 -11.69 -6.21 7.64
N ALA A 41 -11.48 -7.52 7.52
CA ALA A 41 -12.36 -8.41 6.78
C ALA A 41 -13.04 -9.37 7.78
N VAL A 42 -14.37 -9.41 7.73
CA VAL A 42 -15.20 -10.26 8.56
C VAL A 42 -15.86 -11.31 7.68
N VAL A 43 -15.68 -12.59 8.01
CA VAL A 43 -16.25 -13.72 7.29
C VAL A 43 -17.03 -14.59 8.27
N LYS A 44 -18.27 -14.90 7.95
CA LYS A 44 -19.07 -15.85 8.72
C LYS A 44 -20.02 -16.67 7.84
N GLN A 45 -20.39 -17.85 8.31
CA GLN A 45 -21.41 -18.67 7.69
C GLN A 45 -22.80 -18.03 7.85
N ARG A 46 -23.62 -18.13 6.82
CA ARG A 46 -25.04 -17.78 6.83
C ARG A 46 -25.91 -19.03 7.00
N PHE A 47 -27.10 -18.81 7.49
CA PHE A 47 -28.13 -19.86 7.59
C PHE A 47 -28.73 -20.20 6.21
N ASP A 48 -28.98 -19.17 5.39
CA ASP A 48 -29.51 -19.32 4.04
C ASP A 48 -28.40 -19.59 3.01
N ALA A 49 -28.78 -19.99 1.79
CA ALA A 49 -27.83 -20.30 0.72
C ALA A 49 -27.21 -19.06 0.04
N LYS A 50 -27.54 -17.84 0.50
CA LYS A 50 -27.13 -16.60 -0.15
C LYS A 50 -25.69 -16.19 0.19
N ILE A 51 -25.14 -15.32 -0.64
CA ILE A 51 -23.92 -14.56 -0.41
C ILE A 51 -24.32 -13.13 -0.05
N ARG A 52 -23.84 -12.63 1.09
CA ARG A 52 -23.98 -11.23 1.46
C ARG A 52 -22.60 -10.58 1.48
N VAL A 53 -22.44 -9.47 0.77
CA VAL A 53 -21.21 -8.67 0.77
C VAL A 53 -21.53 -7.26 1.24
N GLY A 54 -20.90 -6.84 2.34
CA GLY A 54 -21.03 -5.49 2.93
C GLY A 54 -19.70 -4.73 2.83
N TYR A 55 -19.77 -3.54 2.21
CA TYR A 55 -18.67 -2.58 2.11
C TYR A 55 -19.29 -1.17 2.14
N THR A 56 -18.95 -0.22 1.25
CA THR A 56 -19.71 1.05 1.09
C THR A 56 -21.14 0.82 0.58
N ARG A 57 -21.42 -0.38 0.08
CA ARG A 57 -22.74 -0.86 -0.33
C ARG A 57 -22.99 -2.23 0.29
N THR A 58 -24.24 -2.70 0.19
CA THR A 58 -24.57 -4.07 0.56
C THR A 58 -25.13 -4.78 -0.67
N GLU A 59 -24.56 -5.95 -0.97
CA GLU A 59 -25.03 -6.87 -2.00
C GLU A 59 -25.63 -8.12 -1.34
N MET A 60 -26.68 -8.66 -1.94
CA MET A 60 -27.29 -9.94 -1.55
C MET A 60 -27.56 -10.71 -2.84
N VAL A 61 -26.81 -11.78 -3.06
CA VAL A 61 -26.84 -12.54 -4.33
C VAL A 61 -26.94 -14.04 -4.06
N ASP A 62 -27.33 -14.80 -5.09
CA ASP A 62 -27.43 -16.25 -5.01
C ASP A 62 -26.16 -16.97 -5.52
N ARG A 63 -25.38 -16.32 -6.38
CA ARG A 63 -24.19 -16.91 -7.01
C ARG A 63 -23.01 -15.94 -6.98
N VAL A 64 -21.80 -16.49 -6.98
CA VAL A 64 -20.53 -15.71 -6.96
C VAL A 64 -20.42 -14.75 -8.16
N GLU A 65 -20.89 -15.17 -9.35
CA GLU A 65 -20.84 -14.37 -10.57
C GLU A 65 -21.63 -13.06 -10.49
N GLU A 66 -22.64 -12.99 -9.61
CA GLU A 66 -23.49 -11.84 -9.42
C GLU A 66 -22.88 -10.78 -8.48
N VAL A 67 -21.82 -11.14 -7.75
CA VAL A 67 -21.11 -10.22 -6.85
C VAL A 67 -20.43 -9.12 -7.66
N GLN A 68 -20.83 -7.87 -7.39
CA GLN A 68 -20.29 -6.70 -8.10
C GLN A 68 -18.89 -6.28 -7.61
N HIS A 69 -18.63 -6.49 -6.31
CA HIS A 69 -17.31 -6.22 -5.75
C HIS A 69 -16.27 -7.20 -6.31
N GLU A 70 -15.50 -6.76 -7.30
CA GLU A 70 -14.61 -7.61 -8.10
C GLU A 70 -13.58 -8.39 -7.25
N LEU A 71 -12.96 -7.75 -6.24
CA LEU A 71 -11.98 -8.42 -5.38
C LEU A 71 -12.63 -9.54 -4.55
N VAL A 72 -13.85 -9.31 -4.04
CA VAL A 72 -14.61 -10.33 -3.29
C VAL A 72 -15.01 -11.46 -4.21
N ARG A 73 -15.49 -11.15 -5.41
CA ARG A 73 -15.87 -12.17 -6.41
C ARG A 73 -14.71 -13.08 -6.76
N GLU A 74 -13.55 -12.51 -7.08
CA GLU A 74 -12.38 -13.31 -7.45
C GLU A 74 -11.78 -14.08 -6.25
N ALA A 75 -11.85 -13.52 -5.03
CA ALA A 75 -11.44 -14.23 -3.83
C ALA A 75 -12.35 -15.44 -3.52
N LEU A 76 -13.66 -15.29 -3.70
CA LEU A 76 -14.61 -16.40 -3.57
C LEU A 76 -14.36 -17.49 -4.62
N ARG A 77 -14.13 -17.10 -5.88
CA ARG A 77 -13.77 -18.04 -6.96
C ARG A 77 -12.47 -18.79 -6.66
N LEU A 78 -11.45 -18.07 -6.20
CA LEU A 78 -10.15 -18.65 -5.91
C LEU A 78 -10.20 -19.66 -4.75
N THR A 79 -11.01 -19.36 -3.74
CA THR A 79 -11.16 -20.20 -2.53
C THR A 79 -12.23 -21.28 -2.66
N GLY A 80 -13.01 -21.31 -3.76
CA GLY A 80 -14.07 -22.27 -3.97
C GLY A 80 -15.29 -22.09 -3.06
N VAL A 81 -15.47 -20.92 -2.44
CA VAL A 81 -16.61 -20.63 -1.60
C VAL A 81 -17.77 -20.12 -2.46
N GLU A 82 -18.79 -20.91 -2.64
CA GLU A 82 -19.85 -20.66 -3.61
C GLU A 82 -21.12 -20.02 -3.01
N ARG A 83 -21.40 -20.21 -1.71
CA ARG A 83 -22.66 -19.81 -1.06
C ARG A 83 -22.58 -19.87 0.47
N GLN A 84 -23.67 -19.51 1.14
CA GLN A 84 -23.82 -19.56 2.60
C GLN A 84 -22.79 -18.72 3.35
N ILE A 85 -22.40 -17.57 2.80
CA ILE A 85 -21.35 -16.74 3.37
C ILE A 85 -21.78 -15.29 3.49
N GLU A 86 -21.37 -14.65 4.56
CA GLU A 86 -21.42 -13.21 4.74
C GLU A 86 -20.01 -12.67 4.91
N ILE A 87 -19.70 -11.67 4.10
CA ILE A 87 -18.42 -10.96 4.06
C ILE A 87 -18.70 -9.50 4.32
N ASN A 88 -17.97 -8.89 5.26
CA ASN A 88 -17.98 -7.45 5.45
C ASN A 88 -16.53 -6.94 5.49
N THR A 89 -16.27 -5.79 4.81
CA THR A 89 -14.99 -5.10 4.86
C THR A 89 -15.19 -3.71 5.44
N MET A 90 -14.29 -3.32 6.34
CA MET A 90 -14.28 -2.01 7.01
C MET A 90 -12.87 -1.47 7.02
N GLY A 91 -12.68 -0.17 6.84
CA GLY A 91 -11.38 0.48 6.88
C GLY A 91 -11.35 1.67 7.81
N ASP A 92 -10.20 1.91 8.44
CA ASP A 92 -9.97 3.08 9.30
C ASP A 92 -10.00 4.41 8.52
N ILE A 93 -9.77 4.33 7.21
CA ILE A 93 -9.82 5.47 6.31
C ILE A 93 -10.58 5.09 5.02
N PRO A 94 -11.13 6.08 4.29
CA PRO A 94 -11.73 5.82 2.98
C PRO A 94 -10.76 5.11 2.04
N SER A 95 -11.19 4.00 1.46
CA SER A 95 -10.34 3.15 0.62
C SER A 95 -10.01 3.76 -0.74
N GLU A 96 -10.93 4.55 -1.32
CA GLU A 96 -10.78 5.10 -2.66
C GLU A 96 -9.85 6.32 -2.67
N GLY A 97 -8.83 6.28 -3.54
CA GLY A 97 -7.95 7.42 -3.83
C GLY A 97 -6.96 7.79 -2.72
N SER A 98 -6.86 7.04 -1.63
CA SER A 98 -5.94 7.32 -0.52
C SER A 98 -4.45 7.19 -0.92
N GLY A 99 -4.14 6.28 -1.83
CA GLY A 99 -2.75 5.96 -2.19
C GLY A 99 -1.99 5.13 -1.14
N LEU A 100 -2.70 4.52 -0.18
CA LEU A 100 -2.13 3.74 0.92
C LEU A 100 -2.25 2.21 0.74
N GLY A 101 -2.49 1.73 -0.49
CA GLY A 101 -2.53 0.29 -0.80
C GLY A 101 -3.84 -0.40 -0.47
N SER A 102 -4.94 0.35 -0.30
CA SER A 102 -6.21 -0.18 0.23
C SER A 102 -6.77 -1.37 -0.56
N SER A 103 -6.70 -1.38 -1.90
CA SER A 103 -7.19 -2.50 -2.73
C SER A 103 -6.50 -3.81 -2.35
N SER A 104 -5.19 -3.83 -2.39
CA SER A 104 -4.39 -5.02 -2.08
C SER A 104 -4.51 -5.43 -0.61
N THR A 105 -4.66 -4.45 0.30
CA THR A 105 -4.93 -4.71 1.72
C THR A 105 -6.29 -5.42 1.91
N VAL A 106 -7.34 -5.01 1.16
CA VAL A 106 -8.63 -5.73 1.14
C VAL A 106 -8.43 -7.14 0.63
N THR A 107 -7.73 -7.32 -0.49
CA THR A 107 -7.54 -8.64 -1.12
C THR A 107 -6.80 -9.59 -0.19
N VAL A 108 -5.67 -9.16 0.41
CA VAL A 108 -4.88 -9.98 1.34
C VAL A 108 -5.69 -10.32 2.60
N GLY A 109 -6.34 -9.33 3.21
CA GLY A 109 -7.14 -9.54 4.42
C GLY A 109 -8.32 -10.48 4.19
N LEU A 110 -8.98 -10.35 3.05
CA LEU A 110 -10.09 -11.22 2.65
C LEU A 110 -9.63 -12.65 2.40
N LEU A 111 -8.52 -12.86 1.68
CA LEU A 111 -7.95 -14.19 1.46
C LEU A 111 -7.54 -14.85 2.77
N ASN A 112 -6.89 -14.12 3.68
CA ASN A 112 -6.53 -14.62 4.99
C ASN A 112 -7.78 -15.05 5.79
N ALA A 113 -8.86 -14.24 5.75
CA ALA A 113 -10.12 -14.58 6.41
C ALA A 113 -10.80 -15.81 5.78
N LEU A 114 -10.86 -15.92 4.45
CA LEU A 114 -11.49 -17.01 3.72
C LEU A 114 -10.74 -18.34 3.92
N TYR A 115 -9.43 -18.37 3.76
CA TYR A 115 -8.64 -19.57 4.01
C TYR A 115 -8.70 -20.01 5.48
N THR A 116 -8.70 -19.06 6.41
CA THR A 116 -8.93 -19.37 7.83
C THR A 116 -10.34 -19.93 8.06
N TYR A 117 -11.35 -19.39 7.40
CA TYR A 117 -12.74 -19.89 7.46
C TYR A 117 -12.85 -21.33 6.95
N LEU A 118 -12.14 -21.68 5.86
CA LEU A 118 -12.08 -23.04 5.30
C LEU A 118 -11.27 -24.01 6.18
N GLY A 119 -10.44 -23.52 7.08
CA GLY A 119 -9.56 -24.36 7.88
C GLY A 119 -8.18 -24.61 7.25
N GLU A 120 -7.82 -23.83 6.27
CA GLU A 120 -6.63 -23.96 5.44
C GLU A 120 -5.74 -22.69 5.55
N PRO A 121 -5.26 -22.32 6.76
CA PRO A 121 -4.47 -21.11 6.93
C PRO A 121 -3.25 -21.13 6.01
N GLN A 122 -3.00 -20.01 5.36
CA GLN A 122 -1.92 -19.84 4.39
C GLN A 122 -0.72 -19.11 5.00
N THR A 123 0.46 -19.31 4.41
CA THR A 123 1.64 -18.51 4.71
C THR A 123 1.48 -17.08 4.19
N LEU A 124 2.27 -16.14 4.72
CA LEU A 124 2.25 -14.74 4.25
C LEU A 124 2.62 -14.64 2.77
N GLU A 125 3.58 -15.45 2.33
CA GLU A 125 3.99 -15.55 0.93
C GLU A 125 2.82 -16.02 0.05
N ALA A 126 2.14 -17.10 0.43
CA ALA A 126 1.01 -17.61 -0.33
C ALA A 126 -0.14 -16.59 -0.41
N LEU A 127 -0.42 -15.86 0.69
CA LEU A 127 -1.42 -14.79 0.69
C LEU A 127 -1.06 -13.68 -0.30
N ALA A 128 0.21 -13.23 -0.29
CA ALA A 128 0.69 -12.20 -1.20
C ALA A 128 0.61 -12.65 -2.66
N GLN A 129 1.08 -13.86 -2.97
CA GLN A 129 1.01 -14.45 -4.32
C GLN A 129 -0.43 -14.58 -4.83
N ARG A 130 -1.36 -15.10 -4.00
CA ARG A 130 -2.76 -15.23 -4.35
C ARG A 130 -3.44 -13.88 -4.55
N ALA A 131 -3.05 -12.87 -3.77
CA ALA A 131 -3.53 -11.51 -3.97
C ALA A 131 -3.02 -10.90 -5.29
N CYS A 132 -1.75 -11.13 -5.65
CA CYS A 132 -1.21 -10.77 -6.96
C CYS A 132 -1.95 -11.48 -8.11
N GLU A 133 -2.22 -12.78 -7.98
CA GLU A 133 -3.01 -13.55 -8.95
C GLU A 133 -4.38 -12.90 -9.20
N ILE A 134 -5.10 -12.53 -8.12
CA ILE A 134 -6.41 -11.88 -8.24
C ILE A 134 -6.29 -10.53 -8.94
N GLU A 135 -5.44 -9.64 -8.45
CA GLU A 135 -5.45 -8.25 -8.90
C GLU A 135 -4.76 -8.07 -10.26
N ILE A 136 -3.63 -8.76 -10.48
CA ILE A 136 -2.81 -8.56 -11.69
C ILE A 136 -3.24 -9.50 -12.82
N GLU A 137 -3.41 -10.80 -12.54
CA GLU A 137 -3.65 -11.80 -13.58
C GLU A 137 -5.13 -11.91 -13.93
N ARG A 138 -6.02 -12.06 -12.94
CA ARG A 138 -7.45 -12.27 -13.20
C ARG A 138 -8.19 -10.98 -13.52
N LEU A 139 -7.88 -9.88 -12.81
CA LEU A 139 -8.53 -8.59 -13.00
C LEU A 139 -7.78 -7.66 -13.96
N GLY A 140 -6.54 -8.00 -14.34
CA GLY A 140 -5.74 -7.24 -15.29
C GLY A 140 -5.39 -5.82 -14.82
N LYS A 141 -5.30 -5.59 -13.50
CA LYS A 141 -4.99 -4.26 -12.98
C LYS A 141 -3.56 -3.85 -13.34
N PRO A 142 -3.33 -2.59 -13.74
CA PRO A 142 -2.01 -2.08 -14.13
C PRO A 142 -1.16 -1.73 -12.90
N ILE A 143 -1.01 -2.67 -11.96
CA ILE A 143 -0.30 -2.48 -10.69
C ILE A 143 0.90 -3.41 -10.60
N GLY A 144 1.85 -3.07 -9.70
CA GLY A 144 2.94 -3.94 -9.32
C GLY A 144 2.59 -4.83 -8.13
N LYS A 145 3.59 -5.57 -7.63
CA LYS A 145 3.41 -6.56 -6.57
C LYS A 145 3.64 -6.03 -5.15
N GLN A 146 4.14 -4.80 -4.97
CA GLN A 146 4.58 -4.29 -3.67
C GLN A 146 3.47 -4.28 -2.62
N ASP A 147 2.24 -3.92 -3.01
CA ASP A 147 1.16 -3.64 -2.08
C ASP A 147 0.62 -4.92 -1.43
N GLN A 148 0.53 -6.01 -2.19
CA GLN A 148 0.13 -7.32 -1.70
C GLN A 148 1.15 -7.88 -0.71
N TYR A 149 2.44 -7.74 -1.02
CA TYR A 149 3.51 -8.23 -0.16
C TYR A 149 3.59 -7.44 1.14
N ILE A 150 3.59 -6.12 1.10
CA ILE A 150 3.67 -5.32 2.34
C ILE A 150 2.42 -5.47 3.20
N ALA A 151 1.22 -5.63 2.62
CA ALA A 151 -0.01 -5.91 3.36
C ALA A 151 0.04 -7.28 4.05
N ALA A 152 0.62 -8.29 3.40
CA ALA A 152 0.77 -9.62 3.98
C ALA A 152 1.81 -9.64 5.11
N TYR A 153 2.97 -9.03 4.91
CA TYR A 153 4.12 -9.14 5.82
C TYR A 153 4.15 -8.06 6.91
N GLY A 154 3.62 -6.86 6.66
CA GLY A 154 3.73 -5.71 7.58
C GLY A 154 5.16 -5.31 7.89
N GLY A 155 5.35 -4.45 8.87
CA GLY A 155 6.66 -3.96 9.30
C GLY A 155 7.34 -3.07 8.28
N MET A 156 8.62 -2.78 8.51
CA MET A 156 9.50 -2.12 7.55
C MET A 156 10.14 -3.20 6.68
N ARG A 157 9.90 -3.15 5.36
CA ARG A 157 10.37 -4.19 4.43
C ARG A 157 11.12 -3.59 3.26
N PHE A 158 12.19 -4.30 2.88
CA PHE A 158 12.85 -4.18 1.61
C PHE A 158 12.44 -5.38 0.76
N ILE A 159 11.70 -5.13 -0.31
CA ILE A 159 11.08 -6.18 -1.14
C ILE A 159 11.75 -6.15 -2.51
N ARG A 160 12.36 -7.26 -2.92
CA ARG A 160 13.00 -7.42 -4.22
C ARG A 160 12.15 -8.29 -5.13
N PHE A 161 12.00 -7.87 -6.36
CA PHE A 161 11.26 -8.55 -7.42
C PHE A 161 12.25 -9.01 -8.45
N LEU A 162 12.37 -10.33 -8.63
CA LEU A 162 13.39 -10.93 -9.48
C LEU A 162 12.85 -11.24 -10.87
N PRO A 163 13.74 -11.33 -11.90
CA PRO A 163 13.33 -11.60 -13.28
C PRO A 163 12.60 -12.93 -13.48
N ASP A 164 12.84 -13.91 -12.63
CA ASP A 164 12.16 -15.22 -12.61
C ASP A 164 10.78 -15.19 -11.95
N ASP A 165 10.27 -13.99 -11.66
CA ASP A 165 8.98 -13.72 -11.02
C ASP A 165 8.94 -14.03 -9.51
N SER A 166 10.03 -14.50 -8.91
CA SER A 166 10.16 -14.70 -7.47
C SER A 166 10.30 -13.36 -6.72
N VAL A 167 9.87 -13.35 -5.45
CA VAL A 167 9.93 -12.16 -4.59
C VAL A 167 10.68 -12.50 -3.31
N VAL A 168 11.61 -11.63 -2.93
CA VAL A 168 12.36 -11.76 -1.68
C VAL A 168 11.96 -10.62 -0.75
N VAL A 169 11.44 -10.96 0.43
CA VAL A 169 11.00 -10.00 1.45
C VAL A 169 11.98 -9.98 2.60
N GLU A 170 12.69 -8.89 2.75
CA GLU A 170 13.67 -8.69 3.81
C GLU A 170 13.12 -7.70 4.86
N LYS A 171 13.33 -8.02 6.14
CA LYS A 171 13.04 -7.09 7.23
C LYS A 171 14.13 -6.02 7.27
N VAL A 172 13.72 -4.76 7.41
CA VAL A 172 14.66 -3.67 7.67
C VAL A 172 14.66 -3.39 9.17
N ASP A 173 15.80 -3.62 9.81
CA ASP A 173 15.96 -3.40 11.24
C ASP A 173 16.49 -1.99 11.48
N LEU A 174 15.71 -1.22 12.23
CA LEU A 174 16.13 0.09 12.72
C LEU A 174 16.97 -0.07 13.99
N PRO A 175 17.94 0.81 14.25
CA PRO A 175 18.67 0.79 15.52
C PRO A 175 17.70 0.84 16.71
N ASN A 176 18.09 0.26 17.85
CA ASN A 176 17.24 0.14 19.04
C ASN A 176 16.66 1.48 19.48
N GLY A 177 15.30 1.55 19.55
CA GLY A 177 14.57 2.77 19.96
C GLY A 177 14.34 3.79 18.84
N GLU A 178 14.98 3.67 17.71
CA GLU A 178 14.95 4.67 16.63
C GLU A 178 13.66 4.61 15.79
N GLN A 179 12.90 3.50 15.82
CA GLN A 179 11.59 3.43 15.17
C GLN A 179 10.64 4.53 15.64
N ARG A 180 10.65 4.82 16.95
CA ARG A 180 9.83 5.90 17.52
C ARG A 180 10.26 7.26 17.02
N ARG A 181 11.57 7.50 16.91
CA ARG A 181 12.12 8.76 16.38
C ARG A 181 11.75 8.95 14.94
N LEU A 182 11.94 7.93 14.07
CA LEU A 182 11.52 7.98 12.68
C LEU A 182 10.01 8.28 12.57
N ASN A 183 9.19 7.55 13.34
CA ASN A 183 7.73 7.72 13.31
C ASN A 183 7.30 9.14 13.69
N GLN A 184 7.97 9.77 14.65
CA GLN A 184 7.67 11.14 15.06
C GLN A 184 8.04 12.21 14.03
N GLN A 185 8.85 11.88 13.03
CA GLN A 185 9.29 12.79 11.96
C GLN A 185 8.49 12.61 10.67
N LEU A 186 7.72 11.54 10.56
CA LEU A 186 6.83 11.28 9.41
C LEU A 186 5.44 11.85 9.68
N VAL A 187 4.92 12.59 8.72
CA VAL A 187 3.60 13.23 8.80
C VAL A 187 2.82 12.95 7.51
N LEU A 188 1.53 12.67 7.62
CA LEU A 188 0.63 12.44 6.49
C LEU A 188 -0.48 13.50 6.47
N PHE A 189 -0.58 14.26 5.37
CA PHE A 189 -1.68 15.18 5.12
C PHE A 189 -2.53 14.70 3.96
N PHE A 190 -3.85 14.69 4.14
CA PHE A 190 -4.76 14.40 3.04
C PHE A 190 -4.93 15.63 2.15
N THR A 191 -4.62 15.49 0.86
CA THR A 191 -4.63 16.61 -0.09
C THR A 191 -6.03 17.06 -0.49
N ASN A 192 -7.08 16.38 -0.06
CA ASN A 192 -8.47 16.53 -0.53
C ASN A 192 -8.64 16.31 -2.06
N ILE A 193 -7.62 15.74 -2.72
CA ILE A 193 -7.66 15.35 -4.12
C ILE A 193 -7.79 13.84 -4.19
N THR A 194 -8.91 13.36 -4.69
CA THR A 194 -9.11 11.92 -4.96
C THR A 194 -9.01 11.66 -6.45
N ARG A 195 -8.45 10.51 -6.82
CA ARG A 195 -8.32 10.11 -8.22
C ARG A 195 -8.32 8.58 -8.35
N ARG A 196 -8.62 8.08 -9.51
CA ARG A 196 -8.44 6.66 -9.83
C ARG A 196 -6.96 6.38 -10.09
N SER A 197 -6.34 5.56 -9.25
CA SER A 197 -4.92 5.20 -9.36
C SER A 197 -4.59 4.50 -10.68
N GLU A 198 -5.52 3.73 -11.20
CA GLU A 198 -5.37 2.96 -12.44
C GLU A 198 -4.96 3.81 -13.65
N THR A 199 -5.51 5.03 -13.77
CA THR A 199 -5.16 5.92 -14.90
C THR A 199 -3.73 6.41 -14.85
N VAL A 200 -3.21 6.71 -13.65
CA VAL A 200 -1.80 7.14 -13.46
C VAL A 200 -0.86 5.95 -13.63
N LEU A 201 -1.22 4.79 -13.08
CA LEU A 201 -0.43 3.57 -13.17
C LEU A 201 -0.37 3.03 -14.61
N ALA A 202 -1.48 3.09 -15.36
CA ALA A 202 -1.49 2.72 -16.77
C ALA A 202 -0.53 3.60 -17.61
N GLU A 203 -0.49 4.92 -17.35
CA GLU A 203 0.47 5.82 -18.01
C GLU A 203 1.92 5.51 -17.59
N GLN A 204 2.16 5.29 -16.29
CA GLN A 204 3.49 4.88 -15.81
C GLN A 204 3.95 3.59 -16.49
N LYS A 205 3.08 2.57 -16.54
CA LYS A 205 3.34 1.29 -17.19
C LYS A 205 3.70 1.44 -18.67
N ALA A 206 2.94 2.26 -19.40
CA ALA A 206 3.20 2.55 -20.80
C ALA A 206 4.55 3.26 -21.03
N ASN A 207 5.00 4.06 -20.05
CA ASN A 207 6.24 4.84 -20.16
C ASN A 207 7.51 4.07 -19.74
N ILE A 208 7.41 2.86 -19.18
CA ILE A 208 8.55 2.13 -18.60
C ILE A 208 9.71 2.02 -19.58
N ALA A 209 9.47 1.57 -20.81
CA ALA A 209 10.53 1.41 -21.82
C ALA A 209 11.34 2.69 -22.06
N GLY A 210 10.68 3.86 -22.03
CA GLY A 210 11.34 5.16 -22.21
C GLY A 210 11.90 5.76 -20.91
N ARG A 211 11.70 5.10 -19.76
CA ARG A 211 12.06 5.61 -18.42
C ARG A 211 12.93 4.64 -17.61
N MET A 212 13.57 3.68 -18.26
CA MET A 212 14.42 2.68 -17.58
C MET A 212 15.49 3.32 -16.70
N GLU A 213 16.17 4.38 -17.16
CA GLU A 213 17.20 5.07 -16.36
C GLU A 213 16.61 5.71 -15.11
N VAL A 214 15.42 6.30 -15.19
CA VAL A 214 14.71 6.88 -14.04
C VAL A 214 14.35 5.78 -13.03
N LEU A 215 13.86 4.64 -13.51
CA LEU A 215 13.52 3.50 -12.65
C LEU A 215 14.77 2.89 -12.00
N ARG A 216 15.87 2.78 -12.71
CA ARG A 216 17.16 2.34 -12.12
C ARG A 216 17.59 3.28 -11.00
N ALA A 217 17.54 4.60 -11.23
CA ALA A 217 17.85 5.58 -10.19
C ALA A 217 16.91 5.44 -8.98
N MET A 218 15.59 5.26 -9.21
CA MET A 218 14.62 5.02 -8.13
C MET A 218 14.87 3.71 -7.39
N ARG A 219 15.33 2.66 -8.07
CA ARG A 219 15.77 1.41 -7.45
C ARG A 219 16.98 1.64 -6.55
N GLU A 220 18.01 2.29 -7.02
CA GLU A 220 19.21 2.61 -6.24
C GLU A 220 18.88 3.44 -4.98
N MET A 221 17.91 4.36 -5.08
CA MET A 221 17.40 5.08 -3.91
C MET A 221 16.74 4.17 -2.87
N ALA A 222 16.14 3.05 -3.27
CA ALA A 222 15.59 2.10 -2.29
C ALA A 222 16.72 1.42 -1.48
N TYR A 223 17.85 1.08 -2.11
CA TYR A 223 19.05 0.58 -1.42
C TYR A 223 19.65 1.64 -0.50
N GLN A 224 19.81 2.87 -0.98
CA GLN A 224 20.33 3.99 -0.19
C GLN A 224 19.40 4.28 1.01
N GLY A 225 18.08 4.33 0.79
CA GLY A 225 17.10 4.55 1.83
C GLY A 225 17.12 3.46 2.91
N ARG A 226 17.32 2.19 2.52
CA ARG A 226 17.54 1.09 3.45
C ARG A 226 18.77 1.33 4.31
N ALA A 227 19.91 1.64 3.68
CA ALA A 227 21.17 1.87 4.40
C ALA A 227 21.06 3.05 5.39
N LEU A 228 20.40 4.14 5.00
CA LEU A 228 20.15 5.30 5.87
C LEU A 228 19.26 4.96 7.07
N LEU A 229 18.23 4.12 6.87
CA LEU A 229 17.41 3.64 7.98
C LEU A 229 18.20 2.75 8.95
N GLU A 230 19.00 1.83 8.43
CA GLU A 230 19.80 0.89 9.21
C GLU A 230 20.92 1.59 10.02
N CYS A 231 21.46 2.71 9.51
CA CYS A 231 22.44 3.51 10.27
C CYS A 231 21.81 4.62 11.12
N GLY A 232 20.48 4.87 11.02
CA GLY A 232 19.75 5.88 11.80
C GLY A 232 19.92 7.32 11.31
N ASP A 233 20.40 7.54 10.09
CA ASP A 233 20.50 8.87 9.47
C ASP A 233 19.17 9.26 8.80
N PHE A 234 18.20 9.64 9.64
CA PHE A 234 16.85 9.93 9.16
C PHE A 234 16.73 11.27 8.44
N ASP A 235 17.59 12.24 8.72
CA ASP A 235 17.57 13.52 8.01
C ASP A 235 18.07 13.34 6.57
N ALA A 236 19.13 12.57 6.35
CA ALA A 236 19.55 12.16 5.01
C ALA A 236 18.45 11.35 4.29
N PHE A 237 17.74 10.45 5.01
CA PHE A 237 16.56 9.75 4.48
C PHE A 237 15.47 10.73 4.03
N GLY A 238 15.22 11.78 4.83
CA GLY A 238 14.30 12.86 4.47
C GLY A 238 14.70 13.59 3.19
N HIS A 239 15.97 13.93 3.03
CA HIS A 239 16.49 14.53 1.80
C HIS A 239 16.37 13.60 0.60
N LEU A 240 16.69 12.32 0.76
CA LEU A 240 16.53 11.30 -0.28
C LEU A 240 15.06 11.16 -0.73
N LEU A 241 14.08 11.31 0.18
CA LEU A 241 12.65 11.34 -0.18
C LEU A 241 12.32 12.50 -1.13
N HIS A 242 12.96 13.65 -0.97
CA HIS A 242 12.79 14.76 -1.91
C HIS A 242 13.31 14.42 -3.30
N GLU A 243 14.53 13.90 -3.39
CA GLU A 243 15.13 13.48 -4.66
C GLU A 243 14.29 12.42 -5.36
N GLY A 244 13.81 11.41 -4.60
CA GLY A 244 12.93 10.37 -5.11
C GLY A 244 11.59 10.90 -5.64
N TRP A 245 11.04 11.95 -5.02
CA TRP A 245 9.84 12.63 -5.50
C TRP A 245 10.08 13.31 -6.84
N GLU A 246 11.21 14.02 -6.99
CA GLU A 246 11.57 14.69 -8.24
C GLU A 246 11.76 13.69 -9.41
N LEU A 247 12.34 12.51 -9.15
CA LEU A 247 12.40 11.44 -10.13
C LEU A 247 11.03 10.87 -10.45
N LYS A 248 10.19 10.63 -9.42
CA LYS A 248 8.86 10.05 -9.62
C LYS A 248 7.97 10.93 -10.50
N LYS A 249 8.06 12.24 -10.40
CA LYS A 249 7.31 13.18 -11.26
C LYS A 249 7.62 12.98 -12.75
N GLN A 250 8.77 12.42 -13.11
CA GLN A 250 9.16 12.16 -14.50
C GLN A 250 8.51 10.91 -15.09
N MET A 251 7.88 10.04 -14.26
CA MET A 251 7.33 8.76 -14.70
C MET A 251 6.02 8.90 -15.48
N ALA A 252 5.17 9.87 -15.12
CA ALA A 252 3.92 10.15 -15.82
C ALA A 252 3.47 11.59 -15.57
N SER A 253 2.73 12.13 -16.53
CA SER A 253 2.25 13.53 -16.49
C SER A 253 1.30 13.80 -15.31
N LYS A 254 0.59 12.78 -14.85
CA LYS A 254 -0.44 12.87 -13.80
C LYS A 254 0.08 12.51 -12.40
N VAL A 255 1.38 12.30 -12.22
CA VAL A 255 1.99 12.03 -10.90
C VAL A 255 1.88 13.23 -9.97
N SER A 256 2.03 14.44 -10.53
CA SER A 256 1.82 15.71 -9.83
C SER A 256 0.94 16.65 -10.62
N ASN A 257 0.55 17.75 -10.00
CA ASN A 257 -0.16 18.87 -10.62
C ASN A 257 0.16 20.16 -9.85
N GLY A 258 -0.25 21.31 -10.38
CA GLY A 258 0.08 22.60 -9.79
C GLY A 258 -0.33 22.76 -8.32
N VAL A 259 -1.47 22.16 -7.91
CA VAL A 259 -1.90 22.20 -6.49
C VAL A 259 -0.98 21.38 -5.62
N ILE A 260 -0.62 20.16 -6.06
CA ILE A 260 0.32 19.30 -5.32
C ILE A 260 1.71 19.95 -5.23
N ASP A 261 2.19 20.53 -6.33
CA ASP A 261 3.49 21.19 -6.37
C ASP A 261 3.53 22.41 -5.42
N GLU A 262 2.46 23.19 -5.35
CA GLU A 262 2.31 24.31 -4.40
C GLU A 262 2.30 23.82 -2.95
N LEU A 263 1.48 22.81 -2.62
CA LEU A 263 1.44 22.21 -1.28
C LEU A 263 2.82 21.68 -0.86
N TYR A 264 3.50 21.00 -1.77
CA TYR A 264 4.84 20.48 -1.53
C TYR A 264 5.86 21.60 -1.30
N ALA A 265 5.84 22.66 -2.13
CA ALA A 265 6.71 23.82 -1.97
C ALA A 265 6.49 24.52 -0.62
N ARG A 266 5.24 24.73 -0.21
CA ARG A 266 4.87 25.27 1.12
C ARG A 266 5.41 24.38 2.25
N ALA A 267 5.28 23.06 2.13
CA ALA A 267 5.81 22.13 3.12
C ALA A 267 7.34 22.22 3.24
N ARG A 268 8.06 22.32 2.11
CA ARG A 268 9.52 22.49 2.09
C ARG A 268 9.96 23.81 2.74
N GLN A 269 9.28 24.91 2.43
CA GLN A 269 9.54 26.24 3.04
C GLN A 269 9.28 26.23 4.54
N ALA A 270 8.30 25.46 5.02
CA ALA A 270 8.00 25.29 6.44
C ALA A 270 8.99 24.37 7.18
N GLY A 271 9.93 23.73 6.45
CA GLY A 271 11.03 22.96 7.02
C GLY A 271 10.94 21.44 6.87
N ALA A 272 10.02 20.94 6.06
CA ALA A 272 10.07 19.52 5.66
C ALA A 272 11.33 19.24 4.84
N LEU A 273 12.09 18.19 5.17
CA LEU A 273 13.32 17.81 4.46
C LEU A 273 13.02 17.03 3.17
N GLY A 274 11.83 16.47 3.04
CA GLY A 274 11.38 15.80 1.83
C GLY A 274 10.01 15.18 2.03
N GLY A 275 9.56 14.50 0.99
CA GLY A 275 8.25 13.84 0.98
C GLY A 275 7.78 13.49 -0.41
N LYS A 276 6.60 12.95 -0.53
CA LYS A 276 5.97 12.53 -1.79
C LYS A 276 4.46 12.33 -1.65
N ILE A 277 3.75 12.35 -2.74
CA ILE A 277 2.40 11.78 -2.76
C ILE A 277 2.49 10.26 -2.67
N THR A 278 1.71 9.65 -1.79
CA THR A 278 1.65 8.21 -1.59
C THR A 278 1.04 7.47 -2.79
N GLY A 279 1.42 6.22 -3.00
CA GLY A 279 0.89 5.37 -4.08
C GLY A 279 1.29 5.88 -5.48
N ALA A 280 0.37 5.88 -6.42
CA ALA A 280 0.62 6.25 -7.83
C ALA A 280 0.99 7.73 -8.06
N GLY A 281 0.67 8.62 -7.12
CA GLY A 281 0.76 10.08 -7.32
C GLY A 281 -0.60 10.68 -7.71
N GLY A 282 -0.64 11.98 -8.00
CA GLY A 282 -1.83 12.70 -8.50
C GLY A 282 -2.89 13.06 -7.46
N GLY A 283 -2.74 12.67 -6.20
CA GLY A 283 -3.67 12.92 -5.09
C GLY A 283 -3.55 11.89 -3.98
N GLY A 284 -4.45 11.90 -3.02
CA GLY A 284 -4.40 11.09 -1.81
C GLY A 284 -3.61 11.77 -0.71
N PHE A 285 -2.73 11.04 -0.05
CA PHE A 285 -1.93 11.58 1.06
C PHE A 285 -0.57 12.09 0.59
N LEU A 286 -0.19 13.23 1.14
CA LEU A 286 1.15 13.78 1.07
C LEU A 286 1.93 13.30 2.30
N LEU A 287 2.88 12.38 2.09
CA LEU A 287 3.84 11.94 3.09
C LEU A 287 4.99 12.95 3.13
N LEU A 288 5.29 13.44 4.32
CA LEU A 288 6.39 14.36 4.56
C LEU A 288 7.30 13.83 5.67
N TYR A 289 8.60 14.00 5.50
CA TYR A 289 9.58 13.92 6.57
C TYR A 289 9.88 15.33 7.04
N CYS A 290 9.58 15.62 8.32
CA CYS A 290 9.77 16.93 8.92
C CYS A 290 10.32 16.78 10.35
N PRO A 291 11.48 17.37 10.66
CA PRO A 291 12.02 17.42 12.01
C PRO A 291 10.96 17.94 13.00
N ARG A 292 10.87 17.30 14.16
CA ARG A 292 9.79 17.52 15.12
C ARG A 292 9.62 18.98 15.51
N GLU A 293 10.70 19.69 15.70
CA GLU A 293 10.71 21.12 16.07
C GLU A 293 10.17 22.05 14.99
N LYS A 294 10.08 21.57 13.74
CA LYS A 294 9.53 22.33 12.60
C LYS A 294 8.08 22.00 12.27
N GLN A 295 7.54 20.93 12.86
CA GLN A 295 6.20 20.43 12.50
C GLN A 295 5.06 21.42 12.84
N TYR A 296 5.24 22.29 13.83
CA TYR A 296 4.28 23.35 14.10
C TYR A 296 4.10 24.27 12.88
N LYS A 297 5.21 24.77 12.33
CA LYS A 297 5.20 25.61 11.12
C LYS A 297 4.65 24.86 9.90
N LEU A 298 4.94 23.57 9.81
CA LEU A 298 4.41 22.71 8.75
C LEU A 298 2.88 22.63 8.81
N ARG A 299 2.31 22.39 10.01
CA ARG A 299 0.85 22.33 10.21
C ARG A 299 0.18 23.66 9.89
N GLU A 300 0.77 24.77 10.30
CA GLU A 300 0.30 26.12 9.95
C GLU A 300 0.34 26.34 8.43
N ALA A 301 1.45 26.02 7.79
CA ALA A 301 1.62 26.19 6.35
C ALA A 301 0.67 25.33 5.51
N LEU A 302 0.29 24.13 5.95
CA LEU A 302 -0.59 23.22 5.22
C LEU A 302 -2.06 23.30 5.68
N SER A 303 -2.40 24.14 6.66
CA SER A 303 -3.79 24.36 7.06
C SER A 303 -4.62 24.84 5.85
N PRO A 304 -5.87 24.35 5.66
CA PRO A 304 -6.68 23.48 6.53
C PRO A 304 -6.63 21.98 6.15
N LEU A 305 -5.55 21.46 5.58
CA LEU A 305 -5.50 20.05 5.20
C LEU A 305 -5.60 19.13 6.43
N PRO A 306 -6.42 18.06 6.37
CA PRO A 306 -6.50 17.08 7.44
C PRO A 306 -5.18 16.30 7.58
N GLU A 307 -4.64 16.23 8.80
CA GLU A 307 -3.51 15.38 9.16
C GLU A 307 -4.00 14.02 9.63
N LEU A 308 -3.44 12.95 9.10
CA LEU A 308 -3.68 11.58 9.56
C LEU A 308 -2.57 11.16 10.52
N GLY A 309 -2.88 11.06 11.81
CA GLY A 309 -1.97 10.46 12.78
C GLY A 309 -1.81 8.96 12.53
N PHE A 310 -0.59 8.48 12.49
CA PHE A 310 -0.28 7.06 12.28
C PHE A 310 0.99 6.62 13.00
N HIS A 311 1.14 5.31 13.14
CA HIS A 311 2.38 4.66 13.58
C HIS A 311 2.77 3.56 12.60
N LEU A 312 4.06 3.24 12.56
CA LEU A 312 4.55 2.07 11.83
C LEU A 312 4.06 0.80 12.52
N GLU A 313 3.36 -0.05 11.77
CA GLU A 313 2.77 -1.31 12.26
C GLU A 313 3.73 -2.48 11.97
N PRO A 314 4.18 -3.22 13.00
CA PRO A 314 5.12 -4.31 12.81
C PRO A 314 4.50 -5.57 12.17
N ASP A 315 3.19 -5.77 12.36
CA ASP A 315 2.50 -6.97 11.92
C ASP A 315 1.86 -6.75 10.54
N GLY A 316 1.83 -7.82 9.74
CA GLY A 316 1.05 -7.89 8.51
C GLY A 316 -0.39 -8.34 8.75
N SER A 317 -0.97 -8.97 7.74
CA SER A 317 -2.32 -9.51 7.84
C SER A 317 -2.41 -10.61 8.91
N LYS A 318 -3.24 -10.41 9.90
CA LYS A 318 -3.42 -11.34 11.02
C LYS A 318 -4.88 -11.61 11.34
N VAL A 319 -5.16 -12.81 11.81
CA VAL A 319 -6.47 -13.18 12.34
C VAL A 319 -6.57 -12.68 13.79
N ILE A 320 -7.48 -11.76 14.03
CA ILE A 320 -7.71 -11.18 15.37
C ILE A 320 -8.89 -11.79 16.10
N PHE A 321 -9.76 -12.49 15.36
CA PHE A 321 -10.87 -13.23 15.95
C PHE A 321 -11.15 -14.49 15.12
N ASN A 322 -11.23 -15.64 15.82
CA ASN A 322 -11.55 -16.93 15.21
C ASN A 322 -12.51 -17.70 16.12
N TYR A 323 -13.79 -17.60 15.79
CA TYR A 323 -14.82 -18.38 16.46
C TYR A 323 -15.39 -19.41 15.48
N ARG A 324 -14.94 -20.64 15.64
CA ARG A 324 -15.49 -21.83 14.97
C ARG A 324 -16.43 -22.54 15.94
N ARG A 325 -17.61 -22.89 15.47
CA ARG A 325 -18.54 -23.78 16.19
C ARG A 325 -18.27 -25.22 15.81
#